data_cc4adb3a6c104870a680597c69f3be64
#
_entry.id   cc4adb3a6c104870a680597c69f3be64
#
_cell.length_a   1.000
_cell.length_b   1.000
_cell.length_c   1.000
_cell.angle_alpha   90.00
_cell.angle_beta   90.00
_cell.angle_gamma   90.00
#
_symmetry.space_group_name_H-M   'P 1'
#
loop_
_entity.id
_entity.type
_entity.pdbx_description
1 polymer ?
#
loop_
_entity_poly.entity_id
_entity_poly.type
_entity_poly.pdbx_seq_one_letter_code
_entity_poly.pdbx_strand_id
1 'polypeptide(L)'
;SDFSAITDSALKNGYTVGWDGDAADPYFDYSGGLAYMPEPISNFTKERQKAFEDQSTLLDHMMHIVAVVADKYGKKWYYIKNSWGDNSNSLGGFLFMRDDYFKMRTVAIIVNKQAIPAAIRKKMGL
;
A
#
# COMPACT_ATOMS: atom_id res chain seq x y z
N SER A 1 0.35 -6.13 -9.95
CA SER A 1 0.92 -4.82 -10.23
C SER A 1 2.40 -4.79 -9.88
N ASP A 2 3.17 -3.97 -10.57
CA ASP A 2 4.62 -3.82 -10.29
C ASP A 2 4.86 -3.26 -8.89
N PHE A 3 3.99 -2.40 -8.38
CA PHE A 3 4.09 -1.88 -7.01
C PHE A 3 4.00 -3.00 -5.97
N SER A 4 3.06 -3.93 -6.12
CA SER A 4 2.94 -5.08 -5.20
C SER A 4 4.17 -5.98 -5.28
N ALA A 5 4.63 -6.29 -6.48
CA ALA A 5 5.80 -7.15 -6.68
C ALA A 5 7.08 -6.52 -6.09
N ILE A 6 7.29 -5.23 -6.30
CA ILE A 6 8.42 -4.50 -5.73
C ILE A 6 8.34 -4.48 -4.20
N THR A 7 7.18 -4.16 -3.65
CA THR A 7 6.97 -4.07 -2.20
C THR A 7 7.20 -5.43 -1.52
N ASP A 8 6.61 -6.50 -2.06
CA ASP A 8 6.78 -7.85 -1.52
C ASP A 8 8.23 -8.30 -1.56
N SER A 9 8.93 -8.04 -2.67
CA SER A 9 10.35 -8.36 -2.81
C SER A 9 11.22 -7.58 -1.82
N ALA A 10 10.93 -6.29 -1.64
CA ALA A 10 11.66 -5.45 -0.69
C ALA A 10 11.51 -5.98 0.73
N LEU A 11 10.29 -6.23 1.17
CA LEU A 11 10.01 -6.74 2.52
C LEU A 11 10.64 -8.12 2.76
N LYS A 12 10.58 -9.01 1.78
CA LYS A 12 11.20 -10.34 1.86
C LYS A 12 12.73 -10.25 2.05
N ASN A 13 13.36 -9.24 1.48
CA ASN A 13 14.80 -9.05 1.54
C ASN A 13 15.25 -8.08 2.65
N GLY A 14 14.39 -7.79 3.63
CA GLY A 14 14.73 -7.01 4.81
C GLY A 14 14.69 -5.50 4.61
N TYR A 15 14.12 -5.02 3.51
CA TYR A 15 13.90 -3.60 3.27
C TYR A 15 12.50 -3.19 3.69
N THR A 16 12.33 -1.94 4.02
CA THR A 16 11.02 -1.31 4.19
C THR A 16 10.70 -0.43 2.98
N VAL A 17 9.44 -0.01 2.85
CA VAL A 17 8.96 0.72 1.66
C VAL A 17 8.18 1.95 2.08
N GLY A 18 8.53 3.10 1.54
CA GLY A 18 7.71 4.31 1.67
C GLY A 18 6.47 4.17 0.79
N TRP A 19 5.31 4.49 1.34
CA TRP A 19 4.02 4.48 0.65
C TRP A 19 3.51 5.91 0.53
N ASP A 20 2.99 6.24 -0.64
CA ASP A 20 2.36 7.51 -0.90
C ASP A 20 1.05 7.25 -1.66
N GLY A 21 -0.04 7.81 -1.15
CA GLY A 21 -1.34 7.53 -1.72
C GLY A 21 -2.49 8.24 -1.01
N ASP A 22 -3.69 7.73 -1.20
CA ASP A 22 -4.92 8.30 -0.67
C ASP A 22 -5.26 7.69 0.69
N ALA A 23 -5.19 8.50 1.73
CA ALA A 23 -5.62 8.17 3.10
C ALA A 23 -6.91 8.91 3.51
N ALA A 24 -7.52 9.65 2.59
CA ALA A 24 -8.78 10.38 2.84
C ALA A 24 -10.02 9.58 2.44
N ASP A 25 -9.86 8.40 1.86
CA ASP A 25 -10.96 7.50 1.49
C ASP A 25 -11.73 7.07 2.76
N PRO A 26 -13.08 7.01 2.73
CA PRO A 26 -13.88 6.56 3.88
C PRO A 26 -13.53 5.15 4.37
N TYR A 27 -12.94 4.30 3.52
CA TYR A 27 -12.51 2.94 3.87
C TYR A 27 -11.07 2.86 4.38
N PHE A 28 -10.42 4.01 4.55
CA PHE A 28 -9.20 4.16 5.33
C PHE A 28 -9.59 4.46 6.79
N ASP A 29 -9.86 3.40 7.56
CA ASP A 29 -10.25 3.52 8.97
C ASP A 29 -9.01 3.48 9.86
N TYR A 30 -8.37 4.63 10.03
CA TYR A 30 -7.17 4.73 10.84
C TYR A 30 -7.41 4.44 12.32
N SER A 31 -8.52 4.90 12.88
CA SER A 31 -8.82 4.66 14.31
C SER A 31 -8.99 3.17 14.60
N GLY A 32 -9.61 2.42 13.70
CA GLY A 32 -9.75 0.98 13.77
C GLY A 32 -8.53 0.21 13.28
N GLY A 33 -7.57 0.90 12.65
CA GLY A 33 -6.34 0.29 12.15
C GLY A 33 -6.49 -0.54 10.89
N LEU A 34 -7.50 -0.27 10.05
CA LEU A 34 -7.78 -1.04 8.84
C LEU A 34 -8.01 -0.15 7.63
N ALA A 35 -7.46 -0.55 6.48
CA ALA A 35 -7.78 0.02 5.18
C ALA A 35 -8.05 -1.11 4.19
N TYR A 36 -9.23 -1.12 3.56
CA TYR A 36 -9.63 -2.16 2.61
C TYR A 36 -10.73 -1.63 1.70
N MET A 37 -10.85 -2.20 0.50
CA MET A 37 -11.92 -1.85 -0.41
C MET A 37 -13.22 -2.58 0.00
N PRO A 38 -14.38 -1.91 -0.02
CA PRO A 38 -15.63 -2.52 0.45
C PRO A 38 -16.18 -3.58 -0.50
N GLU A 39 -15.90 -3.43 -1.81
CA GLU A 39 -16.40 -4.32 -2.85
C GLU A 39 -15.25 -4.96 -3.62
N PRO A 40 -15.41 -6.21 -4.08
CA PRO A 40 -14.41 -6.85 -4.92
C PRO A 40 -14.14 -6.07 -6.20
N ILE A 41 -12.88 -5.98 -6.60
CA ILE A 41 -12.45 -5.30 -7.82
C ILE A 41 -11.96 -6.33 -8.81
N SER A 42 -12.62 -6.44 -9.97
CA SER A 42 -12.26 -7.41 -11.01
C SER A 42 -11.16 -6.92 -11.94
N ASN A 43 -11.04 -5.63 -12.16
CA ASN A 43 -10.04 -5.03 -13.02
C ASN A 43 -9.41 -3.81 -12.35
N PHE A 44 -8.33 -4.02 -11.60
CA PHE A 44 -7.64 -2.96 -10.86
C PHE A 44 -7.06 -1.89 -11.79
N THR A 45 -6.50 -2.26 -12.93
CA THR A 45 -5.92 -1.30 -13.87
C THR A 45 -6.95 -0.30 -14.36
N LYS A 46 -8.13 -0.78 -14.78
CA LYS A 46 -9.23 0.05 -15.25
C LYS A 46 -9.81 0.93 -14.15
N GLU A 47 -10.14 0.35 -13.00
CA GLU A 47 -10.75 1.08 -11.88
C GLU A 47 -9.79 2.11 -11.29
N ARG A 48 -8.51 1.76 -11.20
CA ARG A 48 -7.46 2.67 -10.75
C ARG A 48 -7.32 3.86 -11.70
N GLN A 49 -7.29 3.63 -13.01
CA GLN A 49 -7.19 4.68 -14.02
C GLN A 49 -8.39 5.63 -13.95
N LYS A 50 -9.60 5.08 -13.85
CA LYS A 50 -10.82 5.86 -13.68
C LYS A 50 -10.76 6.73 -12.42
N ALA A 51 -10.28 6.19 -11.29
CA ALA A 51 -10.17 6.91 -10.03
C ALA A 51 -9.18 8.08 -10.11
N PHE A 52 -8.13 7.98 -10.90
CA PHE A 52 -7.24 9.10 -11.18
C PHE A 52 -7.90 10.16 -12.07
N GLU A 53 -8.59 9.74 -13.12
CA GLU A 53 -9.23 10.65 -14.09
C GLU A 53 -10.35 11.45 -13.47
N ASP A 54 -11.17 10.84 -12.61
CA ASP A 54 -12.28 11.49 -11.93
C ASP A 54 -11.90 12.12 -10.57
N GLN A 55 -10.60 12.08 -10.22
CA GLN A 55 -10.05 12.63 -8.99
C GLN A 55 -10.62 12.00 -7.70
N SER A 56 -11.14 10.78 -7.75
CA SER A 56 -11.57 10.05 -6.57
C SER A 56 -10.40 9.40 -5.80
N THR A 57 -9.21 9.37 -6.39
CA THR A 57 -7.96 9.03 -5.71
C THR A 57 -7.07 10.26 -5.63
N LEU A 58 -6.65 10.62 -4.42
CA LEU A 58 -5.81 11.78 -4.14
C LEU A 58 -4.44 11.34 -3.64
N LEU A 59 -3.42 12.16 -3.88
CA LEU A 59 -2.09 12.03 -3.31
C LEU A 59 -2.03 12.93 -2.08
N ASP A 60 -2.32 12.43 -0.91
CA ASP A 60 -2.48 13.26 0.28
C ASP A 60 -1.68 12.80 1.50
N HIS A 61 -1.06 11.62 1.49
CA HIS A 61 -0.39 11.13 2.69
C HIS A 61 0.73 10.12 2.40
N MET A 62 1.79 10.21 3.20
CA MET A 62 2.91 9.28 3.18
C MET A 62 2.98 8.46 4.47
N MET A 63 3.25 7.17 4.33
CA MET A 63 3.43 6.22 5.44
C MET A 63 4.55 5.24 5.13
N HIS A 64 4.83 4.33 6.07
CA HIS A 64 5.96 3.40 5.97
C HIS A 64 5.49 1.96 6.09
N ILE A 65 5.64 1.19 5.02
CA ILE A 65 5.31 -0.25 5.00
C ILE A 65 6.46 -1.02 5.61
N VAL A 66 6.19 -1.77 6.68
CA VAL A 66 7.23 -2.48 7.45
C VAL A 66 7.11 -3.99 7.39
N ALA A 67 5.94 -4.53 7.05
CA ALA A 67 5.75 -5.97 6.94
C ALA A 67 4.57 -6.33 6.04
N VAL A 68 4.50 -7.59 5.65
CA VAL A 68 3.37 -8.17 4.95
C VAL A 68 2.93 -9.44 5.68
N VAL A 69 1.62 -9.62 5.83
CA VAL A 69 1.02 -10.77 6.52
C VAL A 69 -0.15 -11.31 5.71
N ALA A 70 -0.50 -12.58 5.93
CA ALA A 70 -1.71 -13.17 5.38
C ALA A 70 -2.70 -13.45 6.52
N ASP A 71 -3.99 -13.17 6.28
CA ASP A 71 -5.04 -13.53 7.22
C ASP A 71 -5.45 -15.00 7.09
N LYS A 72 -6.38 -15.44 7.93
CA LYS A 72 -6.85 -16.83 7.92
C LYS A 72 -7.55 -17.26 6.61
N TYR A 73 -7.95 -16.30 5.78
CA TYR A 73 -8.57 -16.53 4.47
C TYR A 73 -7.56 -16.45 3.31
N GLY A 74 -6.26 -16.29 3.62
CA GLY A 74 -5.21 -16.11 2.63
C GLY A 74 -5.15 -14.72 2.00
N LYS A 75 -5.87 -13.73 2.53
CA LYS A 75 -5.80 -12.35 2.07
C LYS A 75 -4.52 -11.70 2.56
N LYS A 76 -3.86 -10.97 1.68
CA LYS A 76 -2.61 -10.26 1.99
C LYS A 76 -2.92 -8.88 2.57
N TRP A 77 -2.21 -8.54 3.67
CA TRP A 77 -2.27 -7.25 4.33
C TRP A 77 -0.87 -6.71 4.53
N TYR A 78 -0.68 -5.42 4.26
CA TYR A 78 0.54 -4.71 4.60
C TYR A 78 0.41 -4.09 5.99
N TYR A 79 1.44 -4.26 6.82
CA TYR A 79 1.55 -3.62 8.12
C TYR A 79 2.30 -2.32 7.97
N ILE A 80 1.67 -1.22 8.34
CA ILE A 80 2.10 0.12 7.98
C ILE A 80 2.20 0.98 9.23
N LYS A 81 3.31 1.73 9.34
CA LYS A 81 3.49 2.75 10.37
C LYS A 81 3.11 4.12 9.82
N ASN A 82 2.18 4.78 10.51
CA ASN A 82 1.85 6.18 10.27
C ASN A 82 2.74 7.11 11.10
N SER A 83 2.82 8.38 10.72
CA SER A 83 3.65 9.39 11.37
C SER A 83 2.90 10.26 12.39
N TRP A 84 1.70 9.86 12.82
CA TRP A 84 0.86 10.66 13.73
C TRP A 84 1.07 10.35 15.22
N GLY A 85 2.04 9.50 15.57
CA GLY A 85 2.42 9.16 16.94
C GLY A 85 1.76 7.90 17.48
N ASP A 86 2.32 7.38 18.58
CA ASP A 86 1.93 6.08 19.15
C ASP A 86 0.52 6.09 19.75
N ASN A 87 0.02 7.26 20.17
CA ASN A 87 -1.31 7.42 20.76
C ASN A 87 -2.39 7.79 19.72
N SER A 88 -2.06 7.79 18.43
CA SER A 88 -2.96 8.26 17.38
C SER A 88 -4.07 7.28 17.02
N ASN A 89 -3.92 6.00 17.35
CA ASN A 89 -4.95 4.98 17.16
C ASN A 89 -4.76 3.80 18.14
N SER A 90 -5.66 2.82 18.09
CA SER A 90 -5.65 1.64 18.97
C SER A 90 -4.48 0.68 18.71
N LEU A 91 -3.76 0.83 17.61
CA LEU A 91 -2.62 -0.02 17.24
C LEU A 91 -1.25 0.69 17.39
N GLY A 92 -1.18 1.72 18.24
CA GLY A 92 0.08 2.40 18.51
C GLY A 92 0.65 3.18 17.34
N GLY A 93 -0.21 3.68 16.45
CA GLY A 93 0.20 4.41 15.24
C GLY A 93 0.40 3.55 14.01
N PHE A 94 0.08 2.26 14.10
CA PHE A 94 0.13 1.30 12.97
C PHE A 94 -1.26 1.01 12.43
N LEU A 95 -1.30 0.49 11.22
CA LEU A 95 -2.53 -0.02 10.59
C LEU A 95 -2.23 -1.20 9.68
N PHE A 96 -3.27 -1.94 9.33
CA PHE A 96 -3.21 -2.99 8.30
C PHE A 96 -3.95 -2.52 7.05
N MET A 97 -3.26 -2.54 5.92
CA MET A 97 -3.82 -2.20 4.60
C MET A 97 -3.92 -3.45 3.75
N ARG A 98 -5.14 -3.83 3.38
CA ARG A 98 -5.34 -4.99 2.51
C ARG A 98 -4.83 -4.70 1.09
N ASP A 99 -4.40 -5.74 0.42
CA ASP A 99 -3.79 -5.66 -0.92
C ASP A 99 -4.70 -4.96 -1.95
N ASP A 100 -6.01 -5.09 -1.83
CA ASP A 100 -6.94 -4.39 -2.71
C ASP A 100 -6.91 -2.87 -2.55
N TYR A 101 -6.85 -2.37 -1.30
CA TYR A 101 -6.68 -0.94 -1.04
C TYR A 101 -5.32 -0.45 -1.55
N PHE A 102 -4.26 -1.22 -1.29
CA PHE A 102 -2.93 -0.92 -1.79
C PHE A 102 -2.93 -0.77 -3.32
N LYS A 103 -3.53 -1.72 -4.05
CA LYS A 103 -3.60 -1.67 -5.52
C LYS A 103 -4.42 -0.49 -6.03
N MET A 104 -5.50 -0.13 -5.36
CA MET A 104 -6.38 0.96 -5.80
C MET A 104 -5.85 2.34 -5.46
N ARG A 105 -5.25 2.54 -4.29
CA ARG A 105 -5.00 3.86 -3.71
C ARG A 105 -3.53 4.24 -3.58
N THR A 106 -2.59 3.36 -3.91
CA THR A 106 -1.16 3.70 -3.95
C THR A 106 -0.86 4.53 -5.19
N VAL A 107 -0.28 5.70 -5.00
CA VAL A 107 0.16 6.58 -6.10
C VAL A 107 1.65 6.38 -6.39
N ALA A 108 2.47 6.28 -5.35
CA ALA A 108 3.90 6.08 -5.48
C ALA A 108 4.46 5.23 -4.33
N ILE A 109 5.60 4.63 -4.57
CA ILE A 109 6.39 3.96 -3.53
C ILE A 109 7.83 4.47 -3.56
N ILE A 110 8.46 4.50 -2.40
CA ILE A 110 9.88 4.82 -2.25
C ILE A 110 10.57 3.56 -1.73
N VAL A 111 11.52 3.06 -2.50
CA VAL A 111 12.17 1.78 -2.21
C VAL A 111 13.66 1.84 -2.55
N ASN A 112 14.47 1.08 -1.79
CA ASN A 112 15.86 0.93 -2.14
C ASN A 112 15.99 0.26 -3.51
N LYS A 113 16.80 0.83 -4.39
CA LYS A 113 17.03 0.33 -5.75
C LYS A 113 17.38 -1.16 -5.78
N GLN A 114 18.16 -1.63 -4.81
CA GLN A 114 18.60 -3.02 -4.75
C GLN A 114 17.49 -4.00 -4.34
N ALA A 115 16.41 -3.48 -3.76
CA ALA A 115 15.25 -4.29 -3.40
C ALA A 115 14.32 -4.58 -4.59
N ILE A 116 14.50 -3.86 -5.70
CA ILE A 116 13.66 -4.04 -6.90
C ILE A 116 14.05 -5.35 -7.60
N PRO A 117 13.10 -6.23 -7.93
CA PRO A 117 13.38 -7.46 -8.67
C PRO A 117 14.15 -7.18 -9.96
N ALA A 118 15.13 -8.04 -10.30
CA ALA A 118 16.01 -7.82 -11.43
C ALA A 118 15.27 -7.61 -12.77
N ALA A 119 14.20 -8.36 -13.00
CA ALA A 119 13.37 -8.23 -14.19
C ALA A 119 12.70 -6.84 -14.30
N ILE A 120 12.24 -6.31 -13.17
CA ILE A 120 11.62 -4.98 -13.11
C ILE A 120 12.68 -3.90 -13.27
N ARG A 121 13.85 -4.04 -12.62
CA ARG A 121 14.97 -3.10 -12.81
C ARG A 121 15.36 -2.98 -14.28
N LYS A 122 15.49 -4.11 -14.97
CA LYS A 122 15.80 -4.16 -16.40
C LYS A 122 14.75 -3.40 -17.22
N LYS A 123 13.47 -3.63 -16.95
CA LYS A 123 12.35 -2.94 -17.61
C LYS A 123 12.37 -1.42 -17.38
N MET A 124 12.84 -0.99 -16.21
CA MET A 124 12.95 0.43 -15.83
C MET A 124 14.27 1.09 -16.28
N GLY A 125 15.19 0.34 -16.85
CA GLY A 125 16.51 0.85 -17.24
C GLY A 125 17.47 1.09 -16.08
N LEU A 126 17.27 0.41 -14.98
CA LEU A 126 18.08 0.55 -13.75
C LEU A 126 19.19 -0.49 -13.65
#